data_65f3bf23fcb87c85d90e02caba50cf55
#
_entry.id   65f3bf23fcb87c85d90e02caba50cf55
#
_cell.length_a   1.000
_cell.length_b   1.000
_cell.length_c   1.000
_cell.angle_alpha   90.00
_cell.angle_beta   90.00
_cell.angle_gamma   90.00
#
_symmetry.space_group_name_H-M   'P 1'
#
loop_
_entity.id
_entity.type
_entity.pdbx_description
1 polymer ?
#
loop_
_entity_poly.entity_id
_entity_poly.type
_entity_poly.pdbx_seq_one_letter_code
_entity_poly.pdbx_strand_id
1 'polypeptide(L)'
;MRKTISYVLPFALFASLLVGCSDDDSKGDNYKAEYLASIDATNLPKENRPMTMFEDNESSSKMYDNKDRWFRVNQPMQVIQKGKDSVQVSLYSPVGLTDVKVYAKLPNYDKRFVVYEFTKVPAFHRSFHQIPLVEGKHDYKLEDGKTVTIDKIDGFSSGAIQFSVESSDPLFEKFKRIKSARLVQFSDQYHLNNPADDPNKFLPMNPVLAKEAITMIINYSYAISHPLYYDTFINFDRYKQEQAATAGTATVNGALNWHGNADDDAANAVYDYLTKAQIETAYNTYIDNRTLNMAMVGGNSAWGGGPLASQWESGYVTGHWKGEMSVWSHEYSHHSGYSHSSNLANSGEGGGQQEMLTHLYKYLIYLNDLPFTDPDVLKGYTKTTYLTGTYKKPVFTVDPKNPFLIKYKGEGKWK
;
A
#
# COMPACT_ATOMS: atom_id res chain seq x y z
N MET A 1 -8.89 -14.74 19.13
CA MET A 1 -8.17 -13.61 19.75
C MET A 1 -7.27 -12.98 18.69
N ARG A 2 -7.64 -11.83 18.14
CA ARG A 2 -6.77 -11.11 17.19
C ARG A 2 -5.81 -10.26 18.01
N LYS A 3 -4.51 -10.55 17.88
CA LYS A 3 -3.47 -9.70 18.47
C LYS A 3 -3.34 -8.44 17.60
N THR A 4 -3.77 -7.31 18.14
CA THR A 4 -3.43 -5.99 17.57
C THR A 4 -1.94 -5.76 17.84
N ILE A 5 -1.15 -5.65 16.78
CA ILE A 5 0.28 -5.37 16.91
C ILE A 5 0.43 -3.86 17.05
N SER A 6 0.69 -3.44 18.26
CA SER A 6 1.05 -2.05 18.57
C SER A 6 2.54 -1.84 18.30
N TYR A 7 2.85 -0.86 17.47
CA TYR A 7 4.24 -0.47 17.22
C TYR A 7 4.62 0.70 18.12
N VAL A 8 5.54 0.45 19.04
CA VAL A 8 6.25 1.48 19.80
C VAL A 8 7.52 1.79 19.01
N LEU A 9 7.60 2.97 18.43
CA LEU A 9 8.83 3.50 17.84
C LEU A 9 9.63 4.24 18.91
N PRO A 10 10.96 4.08 18.96
CA PRO A 10 11.78 4.80 19.90
C PRO A 10 11.84 6.30 19.60
N PHE A 11 11.82 7.09 20.63
CA PHE A 11 11.89 8.54 20.63
C PHE A 11 13.17 9.07 19.97
N ALA A 12 13.01 9.97 19.01
CA ALA A 12 14.01 10.98 18.69
C ALA A 12 13.41 12.35 19.00
N LEU A 13 14.02 13.06 19.91
CA LEU A 13 13.67 14.41 20.29
C LEU A 13 14.00 15.35 19.13
N PHE A 14 12.99 15.96 18.50
CA PHE A 14 13.21 17.10 17.61
C PHE A 14 12.35 18.28 18.04
N ALA A 15 13.03 19.39 18.26
CA ALA A 15 12.42 20.66 18.55
C ALA A 15 11.51 21.09 17.38
N SER A 16 10.26 21.40 17.67
CA SER A 16 9.29 21.93 16.73
C SER A 16 9.67 23.35 16.33
N LEU A 17 10.17 23.51 15.12
CA LEU A 17 10.11 24.80 14.43
C LEU A 17 8.69 24.96 13.89
N LEU A 18 7.95 25.87 14.47
CA LEU A 18 6.71 26.39 13.90
C LEU A 18 7.07 27.16 12.64
N VAL A 19 7.05 26.51 11.52
CA VAL A 19 7.08 27.20 10.23
C VAL A 19 5.66 27.64 9.93
N GLY A 20 5.43 28.94 9.98
CA GLY A 20 4.19 29.55 9.53
C GLY A 20 3.97 29.21 8.05
N CYS A 21 2.84 28.59 7.76
CA CYS A 21 2.41 28.36 6.40
C CYS A 21 2.03 29.70 5.75
N SER A 22 2.63 30.00 4.62
CA SER A 22 2.18 31.06 3.72
C SER A 22 0.78 30.76 3.21
N ASP A 23 -0.03 31.81 3.06
CA ASP A 23 -1.38 31.78 2.50
C ASP A 23 -1.33 31.38 1.02
N ASP A 24 -1.39 30.12 0.74
CA ASP A 24 -1.60 29.65 -0.62
C ASP A 24 -2.98 29.00 -0.69
N ASP A 25 -3.89 29.71 -1.35
CA ASP A 25 -5.27 29.27 -1.64
C ASP A 25 -5.26 28.14 -2.67
N SER A 26 -4.51 27.05 -2.39
CA SER A 26 -4.66 25.85 -3.17
C SER A 26 -6.05 25.27 -2.90
N LYS A 27 -6.80 25.02 -3.97
CA LYS A 27 -8.13 24.42 -4.02
C LYS A 27 -8.13 22.99 -3.43
N GLY A 28 -7.73 22.85 -2.17
CA GLY A 28 -7.97 21.65 -1.40
C GLY A 28 -9.42 21.64 -0.93
N ASP A 29 -10.10 20.54 -1.08
CA ASP A 29 -11.41 20.34 -0.45
C ASP A 29 -11.33 20.85 0.99
N ASN A 30 -12.15 21.82 1.35
CA ASN A 30 -12.27 22.33 2.70
C ASN A 30 -12.77 21.18 3.59
N TYR A 31 -11.85 20.44 4.19
CA TYR A 31 -12.24 19.51 5.22
C TYR A 31 -12.01 20.16 6.59
N LYS A 32 -12.89 19.85 7.50
CA LYS A 32 -12.82 20.30 8.88
C LYS A 32 -12.75 19.07 9.78
N ALA A 33 -11.73 19.02 10.63
CA ALA A 33 -11.73 18.05 11.72
C ALA A 33 -12.80 18.48 12.74
N GLU A 34 -13.73 17.60 13.02
CA GLU A 34 -14.76 17.82 14.02
C GLU A 34 -14.28 17.22 15.34
N TYR A 35 -13.90 18.10 16.24
CA TYR A 35 -13.59 17.69 17.61
C TYR A 35 -14.87 17.36 18.34
N LEU A 36 -14.81 16.41 19.24
CA LEU A 36 -15.98 16.01 19.99
C LEU A 36 -16.48 17.16 20.84
N ALA A 37 -17.79 17.33 20.86
CA ALA A 37 -18.46 18.44 21.54
C ALA A 37 -18.23 18.48 23.07
N SER A 38 -17.78 17.38 23.65
CA SER A 38 -17.40 17.30 25.07
C SER A 38 -16.11 18.02 25.44
N ILE A 39 -15.33 18.41 24.43
CA ILE A 39 -14.07 19.13 24.64
C ILE A 39 -14.32 20.60 24.35
N ASP A 40 -13.93 21.48 25.28
CA ASP A 40 -14.08 22.90 25.11
C ASP A 40 -13.29 23.38 23.87
N ALA A 41 -14.02 23.62 22.80
CA ALA A 41 -13.45 23.99 21.49
C ALA A 41 -12.69 25.33 21.55
N THR A 42 -12.88 26.15 22.57
CA THR A 42 -12.17 27.43 22.71
C THR A 42 -10.72 27.25 23.11
N ASN A 43 -10.40 26.11 23.75
CA ASN A 43 -9.06 25.76 24.20
C ASN A 43 -8.31 24.81 23.25
N LEU A 44 -8.99 24.33 22.20
CA LEU A 44 -8.32 23.53 21.19
C LEU A 44 -7.45 24.41 20.29
N PRO A 45 -6.23 23.97 19.97
CA PRO A 45 -5.44 24.67 18.97
C PRO A 45 -6.17 24.65 17.64
N LYS A 46 -6.02 25.72 16.89
CA LYS A 46 -6.52 25.77 15.52
C LYS A 46 -5.96 24.57 14.74
N GLU A 47 -6.83 23.93 14.00
CA GLU A 47 -6.41 22.90 13.05
C GLU A 47 -5.25 23.42 12.22
N ASN A 48 -4.19 22.63 12.13
CA ASN A 48 -3.21 22.83 11.10
C ASN A 48 -3.88 22.60 9.75
N ARG A 49 -3.65 23.47 8.81
CA ARG A 49 -4.19 23.31 7.45
C ARG A 49 -3.82 21.93 6.90
N PRO A 50 -4.74 21.25 6.20
CA PRO A 50 -4.41 20.01 5.53
C PRO A 50 -3.25 20.25 4.58
N MET A 51 -2.27 19.38 4.63
CA MET A 51 -1.14 19.39 3.72
C MET A 51 -1.30 18.26 2.73
N THR A 52 -1.13 18.54 1.46
CA THR A 52 -1.01 17.49 0.45
C THR A 52 0.38 16.88 0.55
N MET A 53 0.45 15.56 0.71
CA MET A 53 1.72 14.85 0.58
C MET A 53 2.09 14.72 -0.89
N PHE A 54 3.38 14.74 -1.20
CA PHE A 54 3.88 14.55 -2.56
C PHE A 54 3.34 15.62 -3.53
N GLU A 55 3.53 16.88 -3.21
CA GLU A 55 3.16 17.95 -4.12
C GLU A 55 3.96 17.87 -5.44
N ASP A 56 3.28 18.11 -6.56
CA ASP A 56 3.84 17.88 -7.90
C ASP A 56 5.13 18.66 -8.18
N ASN A 57 5.32 19.80 -7.53
CA ASN A 57 6.51 20.66 -7.64
C ASN A 57 7.54 20.42 -6.53
N GLU A 58 7.30 19.46 -5.65
CA GLU A 58 8.24 19.11 -4.59
C GLU A 58 9.52 18.51 -5.17
N SER A 59 10.65 18.84 -4.58
CA SER A 59 11.93 18.22 -4.96
C SER A 59 11.94 16.73 -4.66
N SER A 60 12.43 15.92 -5.60
CA SER A 60 12.63 14.48 -5.39
C SER A 60 13.46 14.16 -4.13
N SER A 61 14.43 15.03 -3.78
CA SER A 61 15.24 14.87 -2.57
C SER A 61 14.43 14.88 -1.28
N LYS A 62 13.25 15.49 -1.25
CA LYS A 62 12.35 15.45 -0.09
C LYS A 62 11.63 14.11 0.07
N MET A 63 11.69 13.24 -0.92
CA MET A 63 11.08 11.93 -0.91
C MET A 63 11.94 10.89 -0.19
N TYR A 64 13.27 11.01 -0.38
CA TYR A 64 14.22 10.00 0.03
C TYR A 64 14.52 10.06 1.52
N ASP A 65 14.69 8.89 2.14
CA ASP A 65 15.05 8.72 3.56
C ASP A 65 14.21 9.57 4.52
N ASN A 66 13.06 10.02 4.08
CA ASN A 66 12.14 10.82 4.85
C ASN A 66 11.11 9.93 5.54
N LYS A 67 11.31 9.67 6.82
CA LYS A 67 10.42 8.81 7.63
C LYS A 67 8.97 9.28 7.65
N ASP A 68 8.70 10.54 7.41
CA ASP A 68 7.34 11.08 7.31
C ASP A 68 6.63 10.65 6.03
N ARG A 69 7.35 10.05 5.09
CA ARG A 69 6.84 9.51 3.82
C ARG A 69 6.71 7.99 3.84
N TRP A 70 7.11 7.34 4.94
CA TRP A 70 7.03 5.90 5.06
C TRP A 70 5.66 5.46 5.51
N PHE A 71 5.19 4.34 4.98
CA PHE A 71 3.91 3.79 5.39
C PHE A 71 3.90 2.26 5.30
N ARG A 72 3.00 1.64 6.06
CA ARG A 72 2.72 0.22 5.92
C ARG A 72 1.56 0.01 4.96
N VAL A 73 1.73 -0.91 4.02
CA VAL A 73 0.74 -1.15 2.96
C VAL A 73 -0.63 -1.61 3.49
N ASN A 74 -0.68 -2.22 4.67
CA ASN A 74 -1.93 -2.59 5.34
C ASN A 74 -2.50 -1.50 6.24
N GLN A 75 -1.86 -0.36 6.31
CA GLN A 75 -2.28 0.81 7.09
C GLN A 75 -2.12 2.09 6.26
N PRO A 76 -2.81 2.22 5.11
CA PRO A 76 -2.73 3.44 4.31
C PRO A 76 -3.20 4.68 5.07
N MET A 77 -4.15 4.51 6.01
CA MET A 77 -4.53 5.53 6.97
C MET A 77 -3.74 5.32 8.25
N GLN A 78 -2.97 6.32 8.67
CA GLN A 78 -2.10 6.26 9.83
C GLN A 78 -2.33 7.42 10.77
N VAL A 79 -2.26 7.13 12.06
CA VAL A 79 -2.21 8.12 13.12
C VAL A 79 -0.98 7.84 13.98
N ILE A 80 -0.05 8.77 13.97
CA ILE A 80 1.24 8.63 14.64
C ILE A 80 1.41 9.77 15.65
N GLN A 81 1.70 9.42 16.90
CA GLN A 81 1.98 10.42 17.90
C GLN A 81 3.27 11.21 17.56
N LYS A 82 3.20 12.51 17.64
CA LYS A 82 4.30 13.45 17.46
C LYS A 82 4.46 14.30 18.71
N GLY A 83 5.54 14.09 19.47
CA GLY A 83 5.74 14.79 20.72
C GLY A 83 4.82 14.31 21.85
N LYS A 84 4.52 15.19 22.81
CA LYS A 84 3.75 14.85 24.01
C LYS A 84 2.24 14.88 23.80
N ASP A 85 1.78 15.79 22.97
CA ASP A 85 0.39 16.25 22.91
C ASP A 85 -0.18 16.33 21.50
N SER A 86 0.57 15.87 20.50
CA SER A 86 0.12 15.95 19.11
C SER A 86 0.22 14.63 18.37
N VAL A 87 -0.63 14.47 17.36
CA VAL A 87 -0.63 13.37 16.40
C VAL A 87 -0.52 13.88 14.99
N GLN A 88 0.11 13.09 14.13
CA GLN A 88 0.07 13.24 12.71
C GLN A 88 -0.96 12.26 12.15
N VAL A 89 -1.91 12.77 11.40
CA VAL A 89 -2.88 12.00 10.63
C VAL A 89 -2.43 11.98 9.18
N SER A 90 -2.27 10.80 8.59
CA SER A 90 -1.78 10.63 7.22
C SER A 90 -2.61 9.62 6.46
N LEU A 91 -2.95 9.94 5.20
CA LEU A 91 -3.65 9.04 4.29
C LEU A 91 -2.84 8.85 3.01
N TYR A 92 -2.29 7.67 2.81
CA TYR A 92 -1.56 7.24 1.62
C TYR A 92 -2.55 6.57 0.64
N SER A 93 -3.38 7.38 0.01
CA SER A 93 -4.41 6.90 -0.91
C SER A 93 -4.74 8.00 -1.92
N PRO A 94 -4.93 7.66 -3.21
CA PRO A 94 -5.39 8.61 -4.23
C PRO A 94 -6.86 9.00 -4.04
N VAL A 95 -7.59 8.32 -3.17
CA VAL A 95 -8.99 8.58 -2.84
C VAL A 95 -9.08 8.92 -1.36
N GLY A 96 -9.80 9.98 -1.02
CA GLY A 96 -10.07 10.35 0.36
C GLY A 96 -10.95 9.32 1.07
N LEU A 97 -10.97 9.37 2.39
CA LEU A 97 -11.85 8.55 3.23
C LEU A 97 -12.91 9.43 3.89
N THR A 98 -14.10 8.88 4.04
CA THR A 98 -15.21 9.50 4.77
C THR A 98 -15.41 8.84 6.14
N ASP A 99 -16.09 9.54 7.04
CA ASP A 99 -16.49 9.04 8.37
C ASP A 99 -15.34 8.40 9.15
N VAL A 100 -14.20 9.09 9.21
CA VAL A 100 -13.01 8.61 9.90
C VAL A 100 -13.05 8.97 11.37
N LYS A 101 -12.92 7.97 12.24
CA LYS A 101 -12.79 8.14 13.70
C LYS A 101 -11.43 7.71 14.16
N VAL A 102 -10.80 8.54 14.96
CA VAL A 102 -9.53 8.24 15.63
C VAL A 102 -9.80 7.96 17.09
N TYR A 103 -9.32 6.84 17.56
CA TYR A 103 -9.45 6.40 18.93
C TYR A 103 -8.09 6.41 19.64
N ALA A 104 -8.12 6.77 20.91
CA ALA A 104 -7.00 6.63 21.82
C ALA A 104 -7.31 5.56 22.87
N LYS A 105 -6.41 4.58 23.03
CA LYS A 105 -6.44 3.59 24.09
C LYS A 105 -5.40 3.96 25.13
N LEU A 106 -5.85 4.15 26.35
CA LEU A 106 -5.02 4.42 27.51
C LEU A 106 -4.82 3.15 28.34
N PRO A 107 -3.68 2.96 29.02
CA PRO A 107 -3.36 1.71 29.74
C PRO A 107 -4.38 1.31 30.80
N ASN A 108 -4.92 2.28 31.52
CA ASN A 108 -5.80 2.04 32.69
C ASN A 108 -7.29 2.12 32.36
N TYR A 109 -7.66 2.13 31.08
CA TYR A 109 -9.05 2.21 30.65
C TYR A 109 -9.40 1.04 29.74
N ASP A 110 -10.52 0.39 29.99
CA ASP A 110 -10.95 -0.78 29.19
C ASP A 110 -11.38 -0.40 27.78
N LYS A 111 -11.99 0.78 27.63
CA LYS A 111 -12.50 1.29 26.35
C LYS A 111 -11.61 2.35 25.76
N ARG A 112 -11.70 2.49 24.45
CA ARG A 112 -11.01 3.55 23.71
C ARG A 112 -11.82 4.84 23.78
N PHE A 113 -11.11 5.96 23.82
CA PHE A 113 -11.66 7.31 23.71
C PHE A 113 -11.72 7.72 22.25
N VAL A 114 -12.82 8.29 21.81
CA VAL A 114 -12.89 8.95 20.50
C VAL A 114 -12.23 10.31 20.64
N VAL A 115 -11.11 10.52 19.95
CA VAL A 115 -10.33 11.77 20.06
C VAL A 115 -10.54 12.69 18.87
N TYR A 116 -10.82 12.14 17.67
CA TYR A 116 -11.17 12.94 16.49
C TYR A 116 -12.26 12.24 15.68
N GLU A 117 -13.09 13.03 15.05
CA GLU A 117 -14.05 12.61 14.01
C GLU A 117 -13.83 13.51 12.78
N PHE A 118 -13.61 12.89 11.62
CA PHE A 118 -13.45 13.59 10.36
C PHE A 118 -14.58 13.15 9.44
N THR A 119 -15.35 14.09 8.92
CA THR A 119 -16.35 13.80 7.88
C THR A 119 -15.67 13.33 6.60
N LYS A 120 -14.47 13.88 6.31
CA LYS A 120 -13.63 13.48 5.17
C LYS A 120 -12.16 13.72 5.49
N VAL A 121 -11.32 12.75 5.15
CA VAL A 121 -9.86 12.90 5.06
C VAL A 121 -9.50 12.91 3.58
N PRO A 122 -8.91 13.98 3.05
CA PRO A 122 -8.58 14.08 1.63
C PRO A 122 -7.56 13.05 1.16
N ALA A 123 -7.45 12.86 -0.15
CA ALA A 123 -6.43 12.03 -0.78
C ALA A 123 -5.01 12.55 -0.50
N PHE A 124 -4.05 11.65 -0.32
CA PHE A 124 -2.64 11.97 -0.03
C PHE A 124 -2.47 13.05 1.04
N HIS A 125 -3.24 12.92 2.10
CA HIS A 125 -3.38 13.90 3.16
C HIS A 125 -2.35 13.72 4.27
N ARG A 126 -1.92 14.83 4.85
CA ARG A 126 -1.20 14.88 6.12
C ARG A 126 -1.64 16.10 6.91
N SER A 127 -1.97 15.90 8.19
CA SER A 127 -2.28 16.99 9.11
C SER A 127 -1.76 16.67 10.51
N PHE A 128 -1.62 17.71 11.32
CA PHE A 128 -1.21 17.62 12.70
C PHE A 128 -2.34 18.12 13.57
N HIS A 129 -2.63 17.38 14.63
CA HIS A 129 -3.70 17.71 15.56
C HIS A 129 -3.21 17.55 16.99
N GLN A 130 -3.65 18.42 17.88
CA GLN A 130 -3.36 18.26 19.30
C GLN A 130 -4.24 17.13 19.87
N ILE A 131 -3.66 16.31 20.73
CA ILE A 131 -4.39 15.27 21.43
C ILE A 131 -5.36 15.93 22.43
N PRO A 132 -6.67 15.73 22.32
CA PRO A 132 -7.65 16.40 23.17
C PRO A 132 -7.84 15.66 24.51
N LEU A 133 -6.77 15.19 25.10
CA LEU A 133 -6.75 14.57 26.42
C LEU A 133 -6.05 15.54 27.36
N VAL A 134 -6.80 16.16 28.25
CA VAL A 134 -6.34 17.26 29.10
C VAL A 134 -6.50 16.94 30.57
N GLU A 135 -5.74 17.62 31.40
CA GLU A 135 -5.92 17.58 32.86
C GLU A 135 -7.17 18.37 33.26
N GLY A 136 -7.83 17.93 34.31
CA GLY A 136 -9.03 18.53 34.82
C GLY A 136 -10.30 17.73 34.47
N LYS A 137 -11.44 18.22 34.94
CA LYS A 137 -12.73 17.53 34.75
C LYS A 137 -13.25 17.76 33.34
N HIS A 138 -13.27 16.69 32.53
CA HIS A 138 -13.79 16.73 31.15
C HIS A 138 -14.64 15.52 30.85
N ASP A 139 -15.57 15.69 29.91
CA ASP A 139 -16.38 14.63 29.35
C ASP A 139 -15.72 14.08 28.09
N TYR A 140 -15.59 12.76 28.05
CA TYR A 140 -15.03 12.05 26.91
C TYR A 140 -16.01 11.05 26.33
N LYS A 141 -16.14 11.04 25.02
CA LYS A 141 -16.92 10.02 24.30
C LYS A 141 -16.10 8.75 24.15
N LEU A 142 -16.70 7.63 24.46
CA LEU A 142 -16.12 6.30 24.32
C LEU A 142 -16.53 5.65 22.99
N GLU A 143 -15.83 4.59 22.61
CA GLU A 143 -16.09 3.81 21.38
C GLU A 143 -17.51 3.21 21.32
N ASP A 144 -18.17 2.99 22.44
CA ASP A 144 -19.56 2.51 22.53
C ASP A 144 -20.61 3.64 22.49
N GLY A 145 -20.16 4.89 22.28
CA GLY A 145 -21.01 6.07 22.20
C GLY A 145 -21.38 6.67 23.55
N LYS A 146 -20.99 6.05 24.69
CA LYS A 146 -21.23 6.61 26.02
C LYS A 146 -20.25 7.73 26.31
N THR A 147 -20.68 8.64 27.14
CA THR A 147 -19.84 9.70 27.70
C THR A 147 -19.39 9.33 29.11
N VAL A 148 -18.13 9.57 29.42
CA VAL A 148 -17.56 9.42 30.76
C VAL A 148 -16.92 10.71 31.18
N THR A 149 -17.23 11.18 32.41
CA THR A 149 -16.57 12.35 32.99
C THR A 149 -15.35 11.88 33.76
N ILE A 150 -14.19 12.44 33.43
CA ILE A 150 -12.91 12.10 34.09
C ILE A 150 -12.29 13.36 34.63
N ASP A 151 -11.92 13.34 35.91
CA ASP A 151 -11.29 14.49 36.59
C ASP A 151 -9.79 14.58 36.29
N LYS A 152 -9.17 13.42 36.06
CA LYS A 152 -7.77 13.30 35.69
C LYS A 152 -7.57 12.01 34.89
N ILE A 153 -6.82 12.10 33.80
CA ILE A 153 -6.44 10.92 33.04
C ILE A 153 -5.19 10.31 33.66
N ASP A 154 -5.36 9.18 34.32
CA ASP A 154 -4.23 8.44 34.90
C ASP A 154 -3.45 7.71 33.80
N GLY A 155 -2.12 7.68 33.94
CA GLY A 155 -1.23 6.99 33.00
C GLY A 155 -1.02 7.73 31.69
N PHE A 156 -1.38 9.01 31.64
CA PHE A 156 -1.09 9.86 30.49
C PHE A 156 0.41 10.16 30.43
N SER A 157 1.15 9.23 29.87
CA SER A 157 2.51 9.50 29.41
C SER A 157 2.51 9.38 27.89
N SER A 158 3.26 10.25 27.25
CA SER A 158 3.30 10.39 25.81
C SER A 158 3.60 9.09 25.03
N GLY A 159 4.18 8.07 25.64
CA GLY A 159 4.47 6.77 25.01
C GLY A 159 3.45 5.67 25.29
N ALA A 160 2.44 5.93 26.13
CA ALA A 160 1.49 4.89 26.56
C ALA A 160 0.18 4.88 25.75
N ILE A 161 -0.08 5.90 24.94
CA ILE A 161 -1.30 6.01 24.15
C ILE A 161 -1.17 5.19 22.88
N GLN A 162 -2.15 4.32 22.65
CA GLN A 162 -2.25 3.59 21.39
C GLN A 162 -3.39 4.19 20.56
N PHE A 163 -3.03 4.69 19.38
CA PHE A 163 -4.01 5.22 18.43
C PHE A 163 -4.47 4.14 17.47
N SER A 164 -5.76 4.17 17.14
CA SER A 164 -6.36 3.34 16.10
C SER A 164 -7.37 4.15 15.29
N VAL A 165 -7.61 3.71 14.08
CA VAL A 165 -8.53 4.38 13.14
C VAL A 165 -9.63 3.41 12.76
N GLU A 166 -10.85 3.92 12.65
CA GLU A 166 -11.99 3.23 12.04
C GLU A 166 -12.70 4.19 11.08
N SER A 167 -13.34 3.62 10.08
CA SER A 167 -14.16 4.35 9.13
C SER A 167 -15.25 3.41 8.59
N SER A 168 -16.43 3.97 8.30
CA SER A 168 -17.50 3.26 7.59
C SER A 168 -17.32 3.28 6.07
N ASP A 169 -16.29 3.95 5.56
CA ASP A 169 -16.00 4.02 4.14
C ASP A 169 -15.69 2.62 3.57
N PRO A 170 -16.35 2.19 2.47
CA PRO A 170 -16.09 0.89 1.86
C PRO A 170 -14.63 0.68 1.44
N LEU A 171 -13.91 1.75 1.10
CA LEU A 171 -12.47 1.68 0.80
C LEU A 171 -11.66 1.27 2.03
N PHE A 172 -12.03 1.76 3.21
CA PHE A 172 -11.36 1.39 4.45
C PHE A 172 -11.49 -0.11 4.77
N GLU A 173 -12.65 -0.70 4.46
CA GLU A 173 -12.85 -2.15 4.57
C GLU A 173 -11.93 -2.94 3.61
N LYS A 174 -11.64 -2.40 2.42
CA LYS A 174 -10.65 -3.00 1.52
C LYS A 174 -9.23 -2.92 2.11
N PHE A 175 -8.86 -1.80 2.72
CA PHE A 175 -7.55 -1.69 3.41
C PHE A 175 -7.38 -2.71 4.53
N LYS A 176 -8.42 -2.98 5.30
CA LYS A 176 -8.39 -4.01 6.37
C LYS A 176 -8.14 -5.43 5.86
N ARG A 177 -8.41 -5.71 4.59
CA ARG A 177 -8.17 -7.03 3.98
C ARG A 177 -6.71 -7.23 3.59
N ILE A 178 -5.91 -6.18 3.52
CA ILE A 178 -4.49 -6.27 3.17
C ILE A 178 -3.74 -6.94 4.32
N LYS A 179 -3.18 -8.11 4.06
CA LYS A 179 -2.43 -8.92 5.02
C LYS A 179 -0.95 -8.55 5.06
N SER A 180 -0.39 -8.14 3.91
CA SER A 180 0.99 -7.69 3.82
C SER A 180 1.19 -6.47 4.73
N ALA A 181 2.23 -6.51 5.56
CA ALA A 181 2.56 -5.40 6.48
C ALA A 181 3.88 -4.72 6.11
N ARG A 182 4.29 -4.81 4.83
CA ARG A 182 5.55 -4.22 4.37
C ARG A 182 5.60 -2.72 4.61
N LEU A 183 6.76 -2.26 5.07
CA LEU A 183 7.05 -0.85 5.25
C LEU A 183 7.59 -0.29 3.94
N VAL A 184 6.81 0.50 3.25
CA VAL A 184 7.22 1.18 2.02
C VAL A 184 8.07 2.40 2.37
N GLN A 185 9.18 2.52 1.69
CA GLN A 185 10.12 3.64 1.74
C GLN A 185 10.45 4.08 0.32
N PHE A 186 10.85 5.33 0.19
CA PHE A 186 11.46 5.86 -1.01
C PHE A 186 12.89 6.21 -0.66
N SER A 187 13.87 5.54 -1.27
CA SER A 187 15.28 5.73 -0.96
C SER A 187 16.06 6.04 -2.23
N ASP A 188 16.94 7.00 -2.14
CA ASP A 188 17.89 7.31 -3.21
C ASP A 188 19.17 6.47 -3.11
N GLN A 189 19.29 5.66 -2.05
CA GLN A 189 20.49 4.87 -1.77
C GLN A 189 20.93 4.02 -2.95
N TYR A 190 19.97 3.51 -3.71
CA TYR A 190 20.25 2.73 -4.93
C TYR A 190 20.62 3.57 -6.14
N HIS A 191 20.29 4.86 -6.11
CA HIS A 191 20.70 5.80 -7.14
C HIS A 191 22.17 6.23 -6.97
N LEU A 192 22.62 6.40 -5.72
CA LEU A 192 23.93 6.98 -5.41
C LEU A 192 25.02 5.94 -5.15
N ASN A 193 24.69 4.75 -4.67
CA ASN A 193 25.65 3.82 -4.08
C ASN A 193 25.97 2.59 -4.90
N ASN A 194 25.56 2.53 -6.17
CA ASN A 194 25.95 1.43 -7.05
C ASN A 194 26.74 1.94 -8.28
N PRO A 195 28.00 2.35 -8.09
CA PRO A 195 28.85 2.88 -9.18
C PRO A 195 29.21 1.83 -10.23
N ALA A 196 29.04 0.55 -9.97
CA ALA A 196 29.25 -0.52 -10.93
C ALA A 196 28.09 -0.69 -11.92
N ASP A 197 26.91 -0.22 -11.57
CA ASP A 197 25.76 -0.16 -12.46
C ASP A 197 25.71 1.19 -13.17
N ASP A 198 25.23 1.19 -14.40
CA ASP A 198 25.04 2.41 -15.20
C ASP A 198 24.37 3.49 -14.34
N PRO A 199 24.98 4.67 -14.13
CA PRO A 199 24.38 5.75 -13.35
C PRO A 199 23.03 6.23 -13.89
N ASN A 200 22.69 5.88 -15.13
CA ASN A 200 21.38 6.13 -15.72
C ASN A 200 20.35 5.03 -15.40
N LYS A 201 20.74 3.95 -14.73
CA LYS A 201 19.85 2.84 -14.45
C LYS A 201 18.80 3.18 -13.39
N PHE A 202 19.20 3.85 -12.34
CA PHE A 202 18.28 4.34 -11.30
C PHE A 202 18.05 5.84 -11.47
N LEU A 203 16.78 6.23 -11.50
CA LEU A 203 16.34 7.61 -11.63
C LEU A 203 15.67 8.06 -10.33
N PRO A 204 15.75 9.35 -9.99
CA PRO A 204 15.04 9.89 -8.83
C PRO A 204 13.53 9.73 -9.01
N MET A 205 12.87 9.08 -8.06
CA MET A 205 11.42 9.07 -8.00
C MET A 205 10.91 10.46 -7.66
N ASN A 206 10.06 11.00 -8.51
CA ASN A 206 9.43 12.30 -8.27
C ASN A 206 8.10 12.13 -7.50
N PRO A 207 7.54 13.20 -6.92
CA PRO A 207 6.31 13.14 -6.14
C PRO A 207 5.10 12.62 -6.93
N VAL A 208 5.01 12.94 -8.20
CA VAL A 208 3.92 12.47 -9.09
C VAL A 208 3.99 10.96 -9.23
N LEU A 209 5.18 10.44 -9.53
CA LEU A 209 5.38 9.00 -9.68
C LEU A 209 5.23 8.25 -8.35
N ALA A 210 5.57 8.89 -7.22
CA ALA A 210 5.35 8.31 -5.91
C ALA A 210 3.86 8.05 -5.62
N LYS A 211 2.97 8.94 -6.04
CA LYS A 211 1.52 8.74 -5.92
C LYS A 211 1.05 7.52 -6.70
N GLU A 212 1.58 7.34 -7.92
CA GLU A 212 1.32 6.14 -8.73
C GLU A 212 1.87 4.88 -8.07
N ALA A 213 3.10 4.94 -7.59
CA ALA A 213 3.75 3.82 -6.93
C ALA A 213 3.00 3.40 -5.66
N ILE A 214 2.53 4.36 -4.86
CA ILE A 214 1.70 4.09 -3.69
C ILE A 214 0.38 3.43 -4.10
N THR A 215 -0.27 3.96 -5.11
CA THR A 215 -1.54 3.42 -5.63
C THR A 215 -1.37 1.98 -6.10
N MET A 216 -0.30 1.74 -6.87
CA MET A 216 0.04 0.41 -7.36
C MET A 216 0.34 -0.58 -6.24
N ILE A 217 1.18 -0.20 -5.27
CA ILE A 217 1.59 -1.14 -4.22
C ILE A 217 0.45 -1.49 -3.26
N ILE A 218 -0.48 -0.59 -3.01
CA ILE A 218 -1.68 -0.88 -2.23
C ILE A 218 -2.59 -1.86 -2.99
N ASN A 219 -2.84 -1.62 -4.27
CA ASN A 219 -3.59 -2.55 -5.11
C ASN A 219 -2.92 -3.93 -5.19
N TYR A 220 -1.60 -3.96 -5.41
CA TYR A 220 -0.83 -5.20 -5.44
C TYR A 220 -0.91 -5.96 -4.12
N SER A 221 -0.72 -5.26 -3.00
CA SER A 221 -0.78 -5.85 -1.66
C SER A 221 -2.17 -6.39 -1.32
N TYR A 222 -3.22 -5.73 -1.82
CA TYR A 222 -4.58 -6.23 -1.75
C TYR A 222 -4.73 -7.52 -2.56
N ALA A 223 -4.25 -7.54 -3.80
CA ALA A 223 -4.36 -8.69 -4.69
C ALA A 223 -3.66 -9.93 -4.11
N ILE A 224 -2.42 -9.81 -3.61
CA ILE A 224 -1.71 -10.95 -2.99
C ILE A 224 -2.30 -11.37 -1.64
N SER A 225 -3.10 -10.51 -1.01
CA SER A 225 -3.83 -10.80 0.24
C SER A 225 -5.20 -11.41 -0.01
N HIS A 226 -5.67 -11.40 -1.26
CA HIS A 226 -7.00 -11.86 -1.62
C HIS A 226 -7.14 -13.40 -1.43
N PRO A 227 -8.28 -13.90 -0.93
CA PRO A 227 -8.48 -15.33 -0.73
C PRO A 227 -8.27 -16.17 -2.00
N LEU A 228 -8.68 -15.65 -3.17
CA LEU A 228 -8.45 -16.34 -4.46
C LEU A 228 -6.96 -16.47 -4.79
N TYR A 229 -6.14 -15.46 -4.48
CA TYR A 229 -4.69 -15.56 -4.68
C TYR A 229 -4.11 -16.64 -3.80
N TYR A 230 -4.46 -16.65 -2.51
CA TYR A 230 -4.01 -17.67 -1.58
C TYR A 230 -4.39 -19.08 -2.05
N ASP A 231 -5.68 -19.31 -2.37
CA ASP A 231 -6.14 -20.62 -2.83
C ASP A 231 -5.43 -21.08 -4.11
N THR A 232 -5.27 -20.16 -5.08
CA THR A 232 -4.59 -20.48 -6.33
C THR A 232 -3.09 -20.70 -6.14
N PHE A 233 -2.46 -19.93 -5.25
CA PHE A 233 -1.04 -20.09 -4.93
C PHE A 233 -0.75 -21.46 -4.27
N ILE A 234 -1.58 -21.85 -3.30
CA ILE A 234 -1.46 -23.14 -2.62
C ILE A 234 -1.76 -24.33 -3.57
N ASN A 235 -2.60 -24.12 -4.57
CA ASN A 235 -2.97 -25.14 -5.57
C ASN A 235 -2.46 -24.74 -6.97
N PHE A 236 -1.22 -24.28 -7.05
CA PHE A 236 -0.64 -23.76 -8.27
C PHE A 236 -0.57 -24.78 -9.41
N ASP A 237 -0.35 -26.04 -9.10
CA ASP A 237 -0.39 -27.16 -10.04
C ASP A 237 -1.75 -27.28 -10.75
N ARG A 238 -2.85 -27.11 -10.01
CA ARG A 238 -4.20 -27.05 -10.61
C ARG A 238 -4.34 -25.87 -11.57
N TYR A 239 -3.88 -24.70 -11.19
CA TYR A 239 -3.88 -23.52 -12.05
C TYR A 239 -3.14 -23.80 -13.38
N LYS A 240 -1.98 -24.42 -13.31
CA LYS A 240 -1.19 -24.78 -14.50
C LYS A 240 -1.87 -25.80 -15.38
N GLN A 241 -2.51 -26.82 -14.82
CA GLN A 241 -3.28 -27.81 -15.54
C GLN A 241 -4.47 -27.15 -16.29
N GLU A 242 -5.19 -26.26 -15.64
CA GLU A 242 -6.29 -25.52 -16.24
C GLU A 242 -5.82 -24.61 -17.40
N GLN A 243 -4.67 -23.97 -17.25
CA GLN A 243 -4.04 -23.17 -18.32
C GLN A 243 -3.68 -24.03 -19.53
N ALA A 244 -3.00 -25.16 -19.31
CA ALA A 244 -2.59 -26.08 -20.36
C ALA A 244 -3.81 -26.67 -21.11
N ALA A 245 -4.84 -27.09 -20.38
CA ALA A 245 -6.09 -27.62 -20.98
C ALA A 245 -6.77 -26.59 -21.89
N THR A 246 -6.72 -25.30 -21.53
CA THR A 246 -7.29 -24.22 -22.36
C THR A 246 -6.42 -23.92 -23.59
N ALA A 247 -5.11 -24.02 -23.45
CA ALA A 247 -4.18 -23.85 -24.56
C ALA A 247 -4.14 -25.08 -25.50
N GLY A 248 -4.72 -26.21 -25.11
CA GLY A 248 -4.63 -27.47 -25.84
C GLY A 248 -3.23 -28.10 -25.81
N THR A 249 -2.44 -27.75 -24.80
CA THR A 249 -1.07 -28.24 -24.62
C THR A 249 -0.99 -29.30 -23.51
N ALA A 250 -0.01 -30.19 -23.61
CA ALA A 250 0.27 -31.14 -22.53
C ALA A 250 0.84 -30.36 -21.32
N THR A 251 0.35 -30.70 -20.12
CA THR A 251 0.89 -30.13 -18.89
C THR A 251 2.21 -30.80 -18.56
N VAL A 252 3.27 -30.04 -18.48
CA VAL A 252 4.46 -30.42 -17.72
C VAL A 252 4.10 -30.24 -16.24
N ASN A 253 4.74 -30.97 -15.32
CA ASN A 253 4.54 -30.81 -13.90
C ASN A 253 4.69 -29.31 -13.53
N GLY A 254 3.59 -28.66 -13.18
CA GLY A 254 3.47 -27.21 -13.02
C GLY A 254 3.52 -26.74 -11.57
N ALA A 255 3.95 -27.58 -10.62
CA ALA A 255 4.04 -27.19 -9.21
C ALA A 255 5.07 -26.06 -8.98
N LEU A 256 4.89 -25.32 -7.88
CA LEU A 256 5.90 -24.34 -7.48
C LEU A 256 7.20 -25.03 -7.07
N ASN A 257 8.33 -24.41 -7.38
CA ASN A 257 9.66 -24.92 -7.08
C ASN A 257 10.59 -23.83 -6.53
N TRP A 258 11.59 -24.26 -5.74
CA TRP A 258 12.67 -23.38 -5.27
C TRP A 258 13.72 -23.16 -6.34
N HIS A 259 14.09 -24.27 -7.02
CA HIS A 259 15.09 -24.29 -8.04
C HIS A 259 14.57 -25.12 -9.21
N GLY A 260 14.73 -24.59 -10.38
CA GLY A 260 14.55 -25.30 -11.63
C GLY A 260 15.73 -24.93 -12.53
N ASN A 261 16.17 -25.85 -13.35
CA ASN A 261 17.23 -25.52 -14.30
C ASN A 261 16.58 -24.86 -15.51
N ALA A 262 16.64 -23.52 -15.57
CA ALA A 262 16.03 -22.73 -16.62
C ALA A 262 16.77 -22.88 -17.96
N ASP A 263 18.02 -23.39 -17.94
CA ASP A 263 18.93 -23.49 -19.10
C ASP A 263 19.02 -24.91 -19.66
N ASP A 264 18.44 -25.91 -18.95
CA ASP A 264 18.47 -27.29 -19.44
C ASP A 264 17.21 -27.62 -20.25
N ASP A 265 17.42 -28.45 -21.29
CA ASP A 265 16.33 -29.09 -22.02
C ASP A 265 15.23 -29.56 -21.05
N ALA A 266 13.99 -29.15 -21.29
CA ALA A 266 12.85 -29.43 -20.43
C ALA A 266 12.67 -30.94 -20.10
N ALA A 267 13.24 -31.82 -20.89
CA ALA A 267 13.26 -33.26 -20.71
C ALA A 267 14.19 -33.73 -19.57
N ASN A 268 15.19 -32.93 -19.18
CA ASN A 268 16.21 -33.28 -18.19
C ASN A 268 16.20 -32.34 -16.96
N ALA A 269 15.27 -31.40 -16.90
CA ALA A 269 15.17 -30.44 -15.80
C ALA A 269 14.82 -31.13 -14.49
N VAL A 270 15.71 -31.01 -13.51
CA VAL A 270 15.45 -31.43 -12.13
C VAL A 270 14.85 -30.26 -11.39
N TYR A 271 13.58 -30.37 -11.01
CA TYR A 271 12.87 -29.36 -10.23
C TYR A 271 12.78 -29.79 -8.76
N ASP A 272 13.14 -28.87 -7.88
CA ASP A 272 12.94 -29.05 -6.44
C ASP A 272 11.53 -28.53 -6.07
N TYR A 273 10.53 -29.40 -6.28
CA TYR A 273 9.13 -29.07 -6.06
C TYR A 273 8.81 -28.88 -4.59
N LEU A 274 8.09 -27.83 -4.29
CA LEU A 274 7.68 -27.49 -2.95
C LEU A 274 6.57 -28.40 -2.45
N THR A 275 6.73 -28.88 -1.24
CA THR A 275 5.62 -29.47 -0.46
C THR A 275 4.60 -28.37 -0.12
N LYS A 276 3.39 -28.77 0.23
CA LYS A 276 2.33 -27.85 0.61
C LYS A 276 2.72 -26.91 1.76
N ALA A 277 3.43 -27.41 2.77
CA ALA A 277 3.94 -26.61 3.88
C ALA A 277 4.99 -25.57 3.43
N GLN A 278 5.84 -25.94 2.48
CA GLN A 278 6.81 -25.01 1.88
C GLN A 278 6.15 -23.96 1.02
N ILE A 279 5.06 -24.29 0.30
CA ILE A 279 4.27 -23.34 -0.46
C ILE A 279 3.62 -22.31 0.48
N GLU A 280 3.08 -22.74 1.62
CA GLU A 280 2.58 -21.81 2.65
C GLU A 280 3.67 -20.89 3.20
N THR A 281 4.86 -21.43 3.43
CA THR A 281 6.03 -20.62 3.83
C THR A 281 6.39 -19.61 2.74
N ALA A 282 6.41 -20.03 1.49
CA ALA A 282 6.64 -19.14 0.35
C ALA A 282 5.58 -18.03 0.26
N TYR A 283 4.30 -18.35 0.40
CA TYR A 283 3.24 -17.35 0.44
C TYR A 283 3.48 -16.31 1.54
N ASN A 284 3.89 -16.75 2.73
CA ASN A 284 4.14 -15.85 3.85
C ASN A 284 5.29 -14.86 3.59
N THR A 285 6.23 -15.18 2.69
CA THR A 285 7.28 -14.23 2.29
C THR A 285 6.76 -13.09 1.41
N TYR A 286 5.63 -13.27 0.73
CA TYR A 286 4.98 -12.21 -0.06
C TYR A 286 4.17 -11.25 0.81
N ILE A 287 3.70 -11.69 1.97
CA ILE A 287 2.84 -10.90 2.86
C ILE A 287 3.52 -10.52 4.18
N ASP A 288 4.82 -10.63 4.27
CA ASP A 288 5.59 -10.31 5.48
C ASP A 288 5.65 -8.79 5.78
N ASN A 289 6.46 -8.43 6.78
CA ASN A 289 6.57 -7.06 7.29
C ASN A 289 7.91 -6.39 6.97
N ARG A 290 8.73 -6.98 6.08
CA ARG A 290 10.03 -6.42 5.73
C ARG A 290 9.89 -5.03 5.07
N THR A 291 10.99 -4.31 5.03
CA THR A 291 11.06 -3.02 4.35
C THR A 291 11.13 -3.20 2.83
N LEU A 292 10.33 -2.42 2.11
CA LEU A 292 10.30 -2.34 0.67
C LEU A 292 10.73 -0.94 0.23
N ASN A 293 11.93 -0.84 -0.33
CA ASN A 293 12.38 0.40 -0.96
C ASN A 293 11.90 0.44 -2.39
N MET A 294 11.11 1.45 -2.71
CA MET A 294 10.64 1.70 -4.07
C MET A 294 11.56 2.68 -4.77
N ALA A 295 11.99 2.34 -5.97
CA ALA A 295 12.83 3.18 -6.81
C ALA A 295 12.32 3.16 -8.25
N MET A 296 12.73 4.14 -9.05
CA MET A 296 12.50 4.19 -10.49
C MET A 296 13.76 3.73 -11.24
N VAL A 297 13.57 3.02 -12.33
CA VAL A 297 14.66 2.59 -13.22
C VAL A 297 14.47 3.25 -14.59
N GLY A 298 15.55 3.66 -15.21
CA GLY A 298 15.53 4.21 -16.56
C GLY A 298 15.25 3.16 -17.64
N GLY A 299 14.76 3.61 -18.79
CA GLY A 299 14.45 2.72 -19.90
C GLY A 299 13.24 1.82 -19.64
N ASN A 300 13.29 0.61 -20.19
CA ASN A 300 12.26 -0.43 -20.00
C ASN A 300 12.81 -1.57 -19.14
N SER A 301 13.48 -1.25 -18.05
CA SER A 301 14.04 -2.24 -17.15
C SER A 301 13.39 -2.19 -15.77
N ALA A 302 13.62 -3.23 -15.00
CA ALA A 302 13.15 -3.35 -13.63
C ALA A 302 14.21 -4.06 -12.79
N TRP A 303 14.12 -3.93 -11.48
CA TRP A 303 15.08 -4.53 -10.55
C TRP A 303 14.43 -4.89 -9.22
N GLY A 304 14.73 -6.07 -8.73
CA GLY A 304 14.34 -6.54 -7.41
C GLY A 304 15.49 -7.26 -6.71
N GLY A 305 15.51 -7.18 -5.39
CA GLY A 305 16.48 -7.89 -4.56
C GLY A 305 16.74 -7.18 -3.24
N GLY A 306 17.01 -7.93 -2.20
CA GLY A 306 17.14 -7.38 -0.85
C GLY A 306 15.92 -6.53 -0.49
N PRO A 307 16.09 -5.27 -0.02
CA PRO A 307 14.94 -4.41 0.28
C PRO A 307 14.35 -3.72 -0.96
N LEU A 308 14.94 -3.86 -2.15
CA LEU A 308 14.57 -3.11 -3.34
C LEU A 308 13.55 -3.85 -4.21
N ALA A 309 12.52 -3.14 -4.67
CA ALA A 309 11.78 -3.46 -5.88
C ALA A 309 11.52 -2.17 -6.67
N SER A 310 11.78 -2.22 -7.95
CA SER A 310 11.74 -1.05 -8.85
C SER A 310 11.27 -1.44 -10.24
N GLN A 311 10.73 -0.45 -10.94
CA GLN A 311 10.43 -0.57 -12.37
C GLN A 311 10.51 0.80 -13.03
N TRP A 312 10.39 0.82 -14.37
CA TRP A 312 10.41 2.06 -15.14
C TRP A 312 9.12 2.87 -14.97
N GLU A 313 9.18 4.15 -15.35
CA GLU A 313 8.08 5.10 -15.14
C GLU A 313 6.75 4.60 -15.70
N SER A 314 6.71 4.16 -16.97
CA SER A 314 5.46 3.69 -17.56
C SER A 314 4.94 2.41 -16.91
N GLY A 315 5.79 1.58 -16.33
CA GLY A 315 5.40 0.42 -15.54
C GLY A 315 4.59 0.81 -14.31
N TYR A 316 5.03 1.85 -13.59
CA TYR A 316 4.27 2.39 -12.46
C TYR A 316 2.93 3.01 -12.88
N VAL A 317 2.93 3.73 -14.00
CA VAL A 317 1.75 4.49 -14.43
C VAL A 317 0.73 3.63 -15.16
N THR A 318 1.18 2.80 -16.10
CA THR A 318 0.27 2.07 -16.99
C THR A 318 0.04 0.63 -16.61
N GLY A 319 1.05 -0.02 -16.04
CA GLY A 319 1.05 -1.46 -15.80
C GLY A 319 -0.12 -1.88 -14.91
N HIS A 320 -0.24 -1.28 -13.75
CA HIS A 320 -1.29 -1.67 -12.79
C HIS A 320 -2.70 -1.29 -13.24
N TRP A 321 -2.88 -0.18 -13.97
CA TRP A 321 -4.19 0.19 -14.51
C TRP A 321 -4.68 -0.76 -15.60
N LYS A 322 -3.75 -1.33 -16.37
CA LYS A 322 -4.05 -2.34 -17.39
C LYS A 322 -4.06 -3.78 -16.85
N GLY A 323 -3.62 -3.97 -15.63
CA GLY A 323 -3.44 -5.29 -15.04
C GLY A 323 -2.16 -6.00 -15.49
N GLU A 324 -1.21 -5.27 -16.05
CA GLU A 324 0.08 -5.76 -16.54
C GLU A 324 1.08 -5.84 -15.38
N MET A 325 0.85 -6.76 -14.45
CA MET A 325 1.59 -6.84 -13.18
C MET A 325 2.75 -7.84 -13.19
N SER A 326 3.02 -8.50 -14.32
CA SER A 326 4.03 -9.57 -14.39
C SER A 326 5.43 -9.09 -14.00
N VAL A 327 5.87 -7.97 -14.54
CA VAL A 327 7.20 -7.42 -14.25
C VAL A 327 7.32 -6.98 -12.79
N TRP A 328 6.35 -6.24 -12.29
CA TRP A 328 6.35 -5.86 -10.87
C TRP A 328 6.36 -7.08 -9.96
N SER A 329 5.54 -8.08 -10.25
CA SER A 329 5.48 -9.32 -9.48
C SER A 329 6.80 -10.09 -9.53
N HIS A 330 7.50 -10.06 -10.65
CA HIS A 330 8.82 -10.64 -10.83
C HIS A 330 9.84 -9.97 -9.87
N GLU A 331 9.95 -8.65 -9.91
CA GLU A 331 10.87 -7.90 -9.07
C GLU A 331 10.52 -8.00 -7.57
N TYR A 332 9.24 -8.03 -7.28
CA TYR A 332 8.76 -8.25 -5.92
C TYR A 332 9.08 -9.67 -5.42
N SER A 333 9.15 -10.65 -6.32
CA SER A 333 9.60 -12.00 -5.97
C SER A 333 11.08 -12.04 -5.63
N HIS A 334 11.92 -11.32 -6.38
CA HIS A 334 13.33 -11.15 -6.01
C HIS A 334 13.50 -10.45 -4.66
N HIS A 335 12.72 -9.40 -4.41
CA HIS A 335 12.64 -8.77 -3.10
C HIS A 335 12.16 -9.75 -2.01
N SER A 336 11.34 -10.74 -2.37
CA SER A 336 10.89 -11.80 -1.46
C SER A 336 11.93 -12.93 -1.27
N GLY A 337 13.04 -12.88 -1.99
CA GLY A 337 14.17 -13.80 -1.84
C GLY A 337 14.27 -14.90 -2.90
N TYR A 338 13.49 -14.82 -3.98
CA TYR A 338 13.50 -15.83 -5.06
C TYR A 338 14.38 -15.42 -6.22
N SER A 339 15.08 -16.40 -6.80
CA SER A 339 15.94 -16.22 -7.98
C SER A 339 15.24 -16.67 -9.26
N HIS A 340 15.87 -16.39 -10.41
CA HIS A 340 15.38 -16.81 -11.72
C HIS A 340 15.29 -18.33 -11.90
N SER A 341 15.99 -19.11 -11.08
CA SER A 341 15.87 -20.58 -11.10
C SER A 341 14.54 -21.09 -10.51
N SER A 342 13.80 -20.23 -9.81
CA SER A 342 12.49 -20.56 -9.23
C SER A 342 11.35 -20.03 -10.09
N ASN A 343 10.28 -20.80 -10.28
CA ASN A 343 9.07 -20.29 -10.93
C ASN A 343 8.22 -19.36 -10.01
N LEU A 344 8.71 -19.09 -8.81
CA LEU A 344 8.23 -18.00 -7.98
C LEU A 344 8.69 -16.64 -8.49
N ALA A 345 9.86 -16.54 -9.16
CA ALA A 345 10.38 -15.31 -9.73
C ALA A 345 10.55 -15.38 -11.25
N ASN A 346 10.58 -16.56 -11.86
CA ASN A 346 10.68 -16.72 -13.31
C ASN A 346 9.37 -17.26 -13.87
N SER A 347 9.06 -16.92 -15.11
CA SER A 347 7.86 -17.40 -15.78
C SER A 347 7.96 -18.87 -16.19
N GLY A 348 9.17 -19.40 -16.45
CA GLY A 348 9.37 -20.76 -16.90
C GLY A 348 8.45 -21.16 -18.09
N GLU A 349 8.46 -22.41 -18.53
CA GLU A 349 7.49 -22.86 -19.50
C GLU A 349 6.06 -22.81 -18.92
N GLY A 350 5.21 -21.99 -19.54
CA GLY A 350 3.79 -21.87 -19.21
C GLY A 350 3.46 -21.01 -18.00
N GLY A 351 4.26 -19.99 -17.70
CA GLY A 351 3.99 -18.97 -16.68
C GLY A 351 4.25 -19.42 -15.25
N GLY A 352 4.86 -18.54 -14.47
CA GLY A 352 5.09 -18.71 -13.04
C GLY A 352 4.03 -17.99 -12.19
N GLN A 353 4.36 -17.80 -10.93
CA GLN A 353 3.53 -17.07 -9.97
C GLN A 353 3.12 -15.67 -10.47
N GLN A 354 4.03 -14.99 -11.16
CA GLN A 354 3.80 -13.63 -11.68
C GLN A 354 2.71 -13.59 -12.75
N GLU A 355 2.58 -14.61 -13.58
CA GLU A 355 1.51 -14.70 -14.57
C GLU A 355 0.17 -14.99 -13.91
N MET A 356 0.15 -15.92 -12.96
CA MET A 356 -1.02 -16.22 -12.15
C MET A 356 -1.53 -14.94 -11.46
N LEU A 357 -0.63 -14.15 -10.85
CA LEU A 357 -1.03 -12.89 -10.24
C LEU A 357 -1.57 -11.90 -11.26
N THR A 358 -0.95 -11.81 -12.45
CA THR A 358 -1.43 -10.92 -13.51
C THR A 358 -2.86 -11.27 -13.92
N HIS A 359 -3.17 -12.54 -14.07
CA HIS A 359 -4.53 -13.00 -14.37
C HIS A 359 -5.52 -12.63 -13.25
N LEU A 360 -5.14 -12.91 -12.00
CA LEU A 360 -5.97 -12.55 -10.85
C LEU A 360 -6.19 -11.04 -10.76
N TYR A 361 -5.13 -10.25 -10.96
CA TYR A 361 -5.22 -8.80 -10.89
C TYR A 361 -6.20 -8.25 -11.94
N LYS A 362 -6.13 -8.74 -13.19
CA LYS A 362 -7.11 -8.43 -14.26
C LYS A 362 -8.52 -8.83 -13.87
N TYR A 363 -8.67 -9.98 -13.22
CA TYR A 363 -9.97 -10.43 -12.74
C TYR A 363 -10.54 -9.52 -11.65
N LEU A 364 -9.71 -9.05 -10.71
CA LEU A 364 -10.11 -8.09 -9.70
C LEU A 364 -10.48 -6.71 -10.29
N ILE A 365 -9.79 -6.27 -11.37
CA ILE A 365 -10.22 -5.09 -12.14
C ILE A 365 -11.60 -5.32 -12.76
N TYR A 366 -11.83 -6.48 -13.38
CA TYR A 366 -13.11 -6.84 -13.98
C TYR A 366 -14.25 -6.82 -12.97
N LEU A 367 -14.02 -7.35 -11.75
CA LEU A 367 -14.98 -7.35 -10.64
C LEU A 367 -15.14 -5.98 -9.96
N ASN A 368 -14.30 -5.00 -10.27
CA ASN A 368 -14.20 -3.73 -9.56
C ASN A 368 -13.87 -3.91 -8.06
N ASP A 369 -13.08 -4.93 -7.71
CA ASP A 369 -12.79 -5.30 -6.32
C ASP A 369 -11.43 -4.79 -5.81
N LEU A 370 -10.54 -4.28 -6.67
CA LEU A 370 -9.33 -3.60 -6.20
C LEU A 370 -9.67 -2.33 -5.40
N PRO A 371 -8.82 -1.89 -4.47
CA PRO A 371 -8.97 -0.61 -3.80
C PRO A 371 -9.13 0.56 -4.79
N PHE A 372 -8.31 0.58 -5.84
CA PHE A 372 -8.32 1.64 -6.84
C PHE A 372 -8.42 1.01 -8.23
N THR A 373 -9.51 1.30 -8.92
CA THR A 373 -9.77 0.77 -10.27
C THR A 373 -9.91 1.84 -11.33
N ASP A 374 -9.99 3.10 -10.95
CA ASP A 374 -10.18 4.25 -11.84
C ASP A 374 -8.93 5.13 -11.86
N PRO A 375 -8.19 5.22 -12.97
CA PRO A 375 -7.03 6.10 -13.09
C PRO A 375 -7.40 7.59 -13.01
N ASP A 376 -8.68 7.94 -13.19
CA ASP A 376 -9.14 9.32 -13.08
C ASP A 376 -8.98 9.88 -11.65
N VAL A 377 -8.86 9.02 -10.65
CA VAL A 377 -8.57 9.45 -9.27
C VAL A 377 -7.24 10.19 -9.13
N LEU A 378 -6.31 9.99 -10.08
CA LEU A 378 -5.03 10.68 -10.13
C LEU A 378 -5.01 11.89 -11.06
N LYS A 379 -6.12 12.18 -11.75
CA LYS A 379 -6.24 13.42 -12.50
C LYS A 379 -6.08 14.63 -11.59
N GLY A 380 -5.17 15.51 -11.94
CA GLY A 380 -4.80 16.67 -11.12
C GLY A 380 -3.63 16.46 -10.18
N TYR A 381 -3.24 15.21 -9.91
CA TYR A 381 -2.01 14.93 -9.16
C TYR A 381 -0.81 14.66 -10.07
N THR A 382 -1.06 14.30 -11.31
CA THR A 382 0.00 13.96 -12.25
C THR A 382 0.02 14.89 -13.46
N LYS A 383 1.21 15.34 -13.82
CA LYS A 383 1.49 16.06 -15.06
C LYS A 383 2.04 15.14 -16.14
N THR A 384 2.14 13.84 -15.87
CA THR A 384 2.66 12.90 -16.86
C THR A 384 1.69 12.74 -18.01
N THR A 385 2.23 12.65 -19.22
CA THR A 385 1.44 12.41 -20.45
C THR A 385 0.69 11.08 -20.43
N TYR A 386 1.06 10.19 -19.53
CA TYR A 386 0.48 8.85 -19.39
C TYR A 386 -0.94 8.86 -18.82
N LEU A 387 -1.31 9.86 -18.01
CA LEU A 387 -2.62 9.94 -17.36
C LEU A 387 -3.52 11.04 -17.93
N THR A 388 -3.02 11.86 -18.85
CA THR A 388 -3.80 12.94 -19.47
C THR A 388 -4.81 12.41 -20.50
N GLY A 389 -5.74 11.58 -20.09
CA GLY A 389 -6.93 11.27 -20.87
C GLY A 389 -6.81 10.14 -21.89
N THR A 390 -5.67 9.45 -21.98
CA THR A 390 -5.47 8.33 -22.91
C THR A 390 -5.79 6.96 -22.31
N TYR A 391 -5.82 6.84 -20.98
CA TYR A 391 -6.13 5.57 -20.35
C TYR A 391 -7.63 5.43 -20.13
N LYS A 392 -8.16 4.42 -20.76
CA LYS A 392 -9.54 4.00 -20.60
C LYS A 392 -9.56 2.66 -19.86
N LYS A 393 -10.60 2.43 -19.09
CA LYS A 393 -10.79 1.18 -18.38
C LYS A 393 -10.60 -0.01 -19.32
N PRO A 394 -9.70 -0.96 -19.01
CA PRO A 394 -9.56 -2.15 -19.83
C PRO A 394 -10.86 -2.96 -19.81
N VAL A 395 -11.22 -3.47 -20.98
CA VAL A 395 -12.37 -4.37 -21.15
C VAL A 395 -11.84 -5.78 -21.27
N PHE A 396 -12.30 -6.64 -20.39
CA PHE A 396 -11.94 -8.05 -20.38
C PHE A 396 -13.12 -8.95 -20.71
N THR A 397 -12.81 -10.13 -21.27
CA THR A 397 -13.70 -11.29 -21.22
C THR A 397 -13.15 -12.27 -20.22
N VAL A 398 -14.05 -12.85 -19.45
CA VAL A 398 -13.74 -13.87 -18.45
C VAL A 398 -14.41 -15.17 -18.90
N ASP A 399 -13.68 -16.28 -18.85
CA ASP A 399 -14.31 -17.58 -18.98
C ASP A 399 -15.06 -17.86 -17.66
N PRO A 400 -16.39 -18.07 -17.69
CA PRO A 400 -17.15 -18.32 -16.47
C PRO A 400 -16.75 -19.62 -15.76
N LYS A 401 -16.08 -20.55 -16.45
CA LYS A 401 -15.56 -21.79 -15.86
C LYS A 401 -14.16 -21.64 -15.26
N ASN A 402 -13.41 -20.64 -15.74
CA ASN A 402 -12.07 -20.35 -15.24
C ASN A 402 -11.82 -18.84 -15.20
N PRO A 403 -12.00 -18.19 -14.04
CA PRO A 403 -11.85 -16.75 -13.90
C PRO A 403 -10.42 -16.25 -14.16
N PHE A 404 -9.41 -17.11 -14.17
CA PHE A 404 -8.04 -16.74 -14.51
C PHE A 404 -7.79 -16.67 -16.02
N LEU A 405 -8.70 -17.21 -16.83
CA LEU A 405 -8.66 -17.10 -18.30
C LEU A 405 -9.32 -15.81 -18.74
N ILE A 406 -8.75 -14.71 -18.31
CA ILE A 406 -9.22 -13.38 -18.68
C ILE A 406 -8.50 -12.90 -19.94
N LYS A 407 -9.26 -12.48 -20.95
CA LYS A 407 -8.71 -11.97 -22.21
C LYS A 407 -9.02 -10.48 -22.34
N TYR A 408 -7.98 -9.70 -22.66
CA TYR A 408 -8.12 -8.30 -23.01
C TYR A 408 -8.86 -8.16 -24.34
N LYS A 409 -9.92 -7.35 -24.37
CA LYS A 409 -10.71 -7.04 -25.56
C LYS A 409 -10.46 -5.65 -26.12
N GLY A 410 -9.88 -4.77 -25.33
CA GLY A 410 -9.69 -3.39 -25.71
C GLY A 410 -9.91 -2.43 -24.54
N GLU A 411 -10.15 -1.20 -24.85
CA GLU A 411 -10.35 -0.14 -23.85
C GLU A 411 -11.80 0.34 -23.90
N GLY A 412 -12.40 0.45 -22.72
CA GLY A 412 -13.71 1.05 -22.50
C GLY A 412 -13.58 2.48 -21.97
N LYS A 413 -14.70 3.10 -21.70
CA LYS A 413 -14.72 4.38 -20.97
C LYS A 413 -14.65 4.12 -19.47
N TRP A 414 -13.94 4.95 -18.75
CA TRP A 414 -14.07 5.03 -17.30
C TRP A 414 -15.44 5.67 -16.99
N LYS A 415 -16.21 5.04 -16.10
CA LYS A 415 -17.48 5.56 -15.63
C LYS A 415 -17.29 6.26 -14.31
#